data_c60c8afceac1e0e8738972d864d16264
#
_entry.id   c60c8afceac1e0e8738972d864d16264
#
_cell.length_a   1.000
_cell.length_b   1.000
_cell.length_c   1.000
_cell.angle_alpha   90.00
_cell.angle_beta   90.00
_cell.angle_gamma   90.00
#
_symmetry.space_group_name_H-M   'P 1'
#
loop_
_entity.id
_entity.type
_entity.pdbx_description
1 polymer ?
#
loop_
_entity_poly.entity_id
_entity_poly.type
_entity_poly.pdbx_seq_one_letter_code
_entity_poly.pdbx_strand_id
1 'polypeptide(L)'
;MLANRQLSELIQDFCNELVRQTTSPVWWSPDCPPDARTSVPRLEQSVQLRHLRLYGIREATPGVKWQSLFDATWSAYRRWYLSEGLDMRPDLASCRAALEQHMPELVPTWERLVALTGEDQLAARMLTLWNPPGFAPACAQLVLEGPERLLIRNYDYSPDLFEQVVYSSLFTGRRVIGTGDCLWGLLDGMNDDGLVVSFTFGGRPGAGPGFAISLVVRYLLEVCATVRDAREVLQRLPVSMAYNVTISDRSGATVTSFVAPDSPAEFFDTALATNHRGLVPEHPERAEALNSVGRQDALLRLRQSTPDVGGAIRAFLRRPLYNTGYSRSFGTLYTAAYLPEKGVVEYHWPDTSWRRTFGSPDDTKDVILREPAAA
;
A
#
# COMPACT_ATOMS: atom_id res chain seq x y z
N MET A 1 -5.82 26.05 19.86
CA MET A 1 -5.11 25.38 20.95
C MET A 1 -5.76 24.07 21.40
N LEU A 2 -7.07 23.94 21.57
CA LEU A 2 -7.74 22.69 21.98
C LEU A 2 -7.61 21.56 20.93
N ALA A 3 -7.73 21.85 19.64
CA ALA A 3 -7.61 20.86 18.58
C ALA A 3 -6.21 20.24 18.46
N ASN A 4 -5.15 21.01 18.73
CA ASN A 4 -3.77 20.49 18.72
C ASN A 4 -3.46 19.57 19.91
N ARG A 5 -4.15 19.76 21.04
CA ARG A 5 -3.98 18.92 22.23
C ARG A 5 -4.61 17.54 22.04
N GLN A 6 -5.83 17.50 21.49
CA GLN A 6 -6.51 16.25 21.15
C GLN A 6 -5.75 15.44 20.08
N LEU A 7 -5.17 16.10 19.08
CA LEU A 7 -4.38 15.43 18.05
C LEU A 7 -3.07 14.87 18.62
N SER A 8 -2.40 15.59 19.50
CA SER A 8 -1.19 15.11 20.19
C SER A 8 -1.47 13.89 21.07
N GLU A 9 -2.62 13.88 21.75
CA GLU A 9 -3.07 12.73 22.56
C GLU A 9 -3.43 11.54 21.68
N LEU A 10 -4.10 11.73 20.53
CA LEU A 10 -4.43 10.69 19.55
C LEU A 10 -3.16 10.08 18.94
N ILE A 11 -2.17 10.90 18.58
CA ILE A 11 -0.90 10.44 18.03
C ILE A 11 -0.09 9.72 19.12
N GLN A 12 -0.11 10.18 20.35
CA GLN A 12 0.56 9.53 21.48
C GLN A 12 -0.07 8.16 21.79
N ASP A 13 -1.38 8.03 21.69
CA ASP A 13 -2.08 6.74 21.83
C ASP A 13 -1.72 5.77 20.70
N PHE A 14 -1.62 6.26 19.47
CA PHE A 14 -1.11 5.51 18.31
C PHE A 14 0.31 5.00 18.54
N CYS A 15 1.20 5.86 19.02
CA CYS A 15 2.57 5.53 19.36
C CYS A 15 2.65 4.41 20.40
N ASN A 16 1.85 4.51 21.44
CA ASN A 16 1.82 3.54 22.53
C ASN A 16 1.27 2.18 22.08
N GLU A 17 0.31 2.16 21.15
CA GLU A 17 -0.28 0.94 20.60
C GLU A 17 0.66 0.22 19.62
N LEU A 18 1.33 0.95 18.70
CA LEU A 18 2.35 0.41 17.82
C LEU A 18 3.52 -0.20 18.59
N VAL A 19 3.99 0.45 19.65
CA VAL A 19 5.06 -0.08 20.51
C VAL A 19 4.64 -1.37 21.22
N ARG A 20 3.38 -1.53 21.60
CA ARG A 20 2.87 -2.76 22.21
C ARG A 20 2.77 -3.92 21.23
N GLN A 21 2.49 -3.63 19.94
CA GLN A 21 2.31 -4.65 18.89
C GLN A 21 3.64 -5.14 18.30
N THR A 22 4.74 -4.37 18.41
CA THR A 22 6.03 -4.68 17.80
C THR A 22 6.94 -5.61 18.61
N THR A 23 6.45 -6.30 19.62
CA THR A 23 7.28 -7.19 20.47
C THR A 23 7.58 -8.56 19.90
N SER A 24 7.15 -8.89 18.69
CA SER A 24 7.49 -10.16 18.02
C SER A 24 7.83 -9.93 16.54
N PRO A 25 9.11 -9.99 16.14
CA PRO A 25 9.50 -9.87 14.75
C PRO A 25 9.41 -11.22 14.06
N VAL A 26 8.40 -11.44 13.26
CA VAL A 26 8.43 -12.51 12.23
C VAL A 26 8.49 -11.82 10.87
N TRP A 27 9.70 -11.51 10.42
CA TRP A 27 9.97 -11.11 9.05
C TRP A 27 9.89 -12.35 8.16
N TRP A 28 9.16 -12.28 7.06
CA TRP A 28 9.08 -13.35 6.08
C TRP A 28 10.47 -13.61 5.48
N SER A 29 11.00 -14.84 5.69
CA SER A 29 12.16 -15.36 4.99
C SER A 29 11.70 -16.21 3.79
N PRO A 30 12.35 -16.13 2.62
CA PRO A 30 12.05 -16.98 1.48
C PRO A 30 12.21 -18.50 1.76
N ASP A 31 12.91 -18.86 2.85
CA ASP A 31 13.32 -20.23 3.19
C ASP A 31 12.47 -20.89 4.28
N CYS A 32 11.26 -20.41 4.58
CA CYS A 32 10.40 -21.05 5.56
C CYS A 32 9.77 -22.34 4.99
N PRO A 33 10.12 -23.54 5.51
CA PRO A 33 9.58 -24.81 5.01
C PRO A 33 8.10 -24.99 5.40
N PRO A 34 7.30 -25.70 4.58
CA PRO A 34 5.84 -25.80 4.79
C PRO A 34 5.39 -26.78 5.88
N ASP A 35 6.28 -27.39 6.67
CA ASP A 35 5.90 -28.43 7.62
C ASP A 35 6.43 -28.19 9.04
N ALA A 36 5.59 -27.56 9.86
CA ALA A 36 5.63 -27.73 11.31
C ALA A 36 4.22 -28.08 11.80
N ARG A 37 3.79 -29.32 11.57
CA ARG A 37 2.61 -29.88 12.23
C ARG A 37 2.97 -30.26 13.66
N THR A 38 2.76 -29.36 14.59
CA THR A 38 2.65 -29.72 16.00
C THR A 38 1.18 -29.83 16.35
N SER A 39 0.79 -31.02 16.81
CA SER A 39 -0.54 -31.33 17.35
C SER A 39 -0.81 -30.47 18.60
N VAL A 40 -1.68 -29.48 18.48
CA VAL A 40 -2.21 -28.70 19.62
C VAL A 40 -3.56 -29.29 20.00
N PRO A 41 -3.86 -29.44 21.32
CA PRO A 41 -5.16 -29.97 21.81
C PRO A 41 -6.30 -29.06 21.34
N ARG A 42 -7.47 -29.66 21.05
CA ARG A 42 -8.73 -28.96 20.75
C ARG A 42 -9.12 -28.06 21.92
N LEU A 43 -8.73 -26.81 21.88
CA LEU A 43 -9.30 -25.71 22.66
C LEU A 43 -10.47 -25.13 21.87
N GLU A 44 -11.54 -24.76 22.55
CA GLU A 44 -12.73 -24.11 22.03
C GLU A 44 -12.33 -23.04 21.02
N GLN A 45 -12.90 -23.12 19.81
CA GLN A 45 -12.54 -22.25 18.66
C GLN A 45 -13.05 -20.83 18.94
N SER A 46 -12.25 -20.04 19.66
CA SER A 46 -12.52 -18.61 19.83
C SER A 46 -12.19 -17.86 18.53
N VAL A 47 -13.13 -17.07 18.05
CA VAL A 47 -12.90 -16.11 16.95
C VAL A 47 -11.72 -15.23 17.33
N GLN A 48 -10.63 -15.25 16.55
CA GLN A 48 -9.52 -14.32 16.78
C GLN A 48 -9.91 -12.93 16.29
N LEU A 49 -9.77 -11.95 17.17
CA LEU A 49 -10.05 -10.55 16.90
C LEU A 49 -8.74 -9.77 16.85
N ARG A 50 -8.56 -8.96 15.80
CA ARG A 50 -7.48 -8.00 15.68
C ARG A 50 -8.07 -6.60 15.57
N HIS A 51 -7.64 -5.71 16.44
CA HIS A 51 -8.07 -4.31 16.44
C HIS A 51 -7.10 -3.48 15.61
N LEU A 52 -7.64 -2.72 14.67
CA LEU A 52 -6.91 -1.69 13.91
C LEU A 52 -7.53 -0.33 14.22
N ARG A 53 -6.70 0.70 14.29
CA ARG A 53 -7.13 2.09 14.34
C ARG A 53 -6.50 2.87 13.20
N LEU A 54 -7.27 3.14 12.16
CA LEU A 54 -6.79 3.94 11.04
C LEU A 54 -6.87 5.43 11.39
N TYR A 55 -5.87 6.18 10.93
CA TYR A 55 -5.71 7.62 11.13
C TYR A 55 -5.83 8.34 9.80
N GLY A 56 -6.85 9.18 9.63
CA GLY A 56 -6.95 10.10 8.51
C GLY A 56 -6.20 11.39 8.83
N ILE A 57 -5.09 11.61 8.16
CA ILE A 57 -4.23 12.78 8.37
C ILE A 57 -4.33 13.71 7.17
N ARG A 58 -4.67 14.97 7.44
CA ARG A 58 -4.60 16.03 6.45
C ARG A 58 -3.46 16.98 6.79
N GLU A 59 -2.44 16.96 5.94
CA GLU A 59 -1.26 17.82 6.07
C GLU A 59 -0.74 18.21 4.68
N ALA A 60 -0.86 19.47 4.30
CA ALA A 60 -0.54 19.93 2.95
C ALA A 60 0.92 19.65 2.59
N THR A 61 1.85 19.97 3.49
CA THR A 61 3.28 19.67 3.38
C THR A 61 3.72 18.99 4.67
N PRO A 62 4.71 18.08 4.64
CA PRO A 62 5.17 17.39 5.84
C PRO A 62 5.50 18.38 6.98
N GLY A 63 4.97 18.13 8.16
CA GLY A 63 5.12 18.98 9.33
C GLY A 63 5.01 18.17 10.62
N VAL A 64 4.40 18.77 11.63
CA VAL A 64 4.31 18.20 12.99
C VAL A 64 3.55 16.86 13.03
N LYS A 65 2.57 16.63 12.14
CA LYS A 65 1.81 15.38 12.11
C LYS A 65 2.66 14.26 11.54
N TRP A 66 3.33 14.53 10.44
CA TRP A 66 4.28 13.57 9.87
C TRP A 66 5.43 13.29 10.84
N GLN A 67 5.99 14.31 11.50
CA GLN A 67 7.05 14.14 12.49
C GLN A 67 6.61 13.23 13.63
N SER A 68 5.39 13.40 14.13
CA SER A 68 4.84 12.53 15.17
C SER A 68 4.71 11.07 14.71
N LEU A 69 4.31 10.84 13.45
CA LEU A 69 4.28 9.51 12.86
C LEU A 69 5.70 8.92 12.75
N PHE A 70 6.66 9.72 12.30
CA PHE A 70 8.06 9.32 12.23
C PHE A 70 8.59 8.91 13.62
N ASP A 71 8.42 9.75 14.62
CA ASP A 71 8.89 9.48 16.00
C ASP A 71 8.30 8.17 16.55
N ALA A 72 7.03 7.90 16.21
CA ALA A 72 6.34 6.69 16.62
C ALA A 72 6.84 5.42 15.95
N THR A 73 7.16 5.51 14.66
CA THR A 73 7.38 4.34 13.80
C THR A 73 8.85 4.12 13.44
N TRP A 74 9.71 5.14 13.60
CA TRP A 74 11.10 5.08 13.17
C TRP A 74 11.87 3.88 13.71
N SER A 75 11.66 3.50 14.96
CA SER A 75 12.35 2.33 15.53
C SER A 75 12.03 1.02 14.78
N ALA A 76 10.79 0.86 14.29
CA ALA A 76 10.35 -0.28 13.50
C ALA A 76 10.91 -0.19 12.07
N TYR A 77 10.78 0.96 11.41
CA TYR A 77 11.34 1.18 10.08
C TYR A 77 12.86 1.05 10.05
N ARG A 78 13.57 1.51 11.08
CA ARG A 78 15.00 1.33 11.21
C ARG A 78 15.39 -0.15 11.27
N ARG A 79 14.66 -0.97 12.05
CA ARG A 79 14.89 -2.43 12.10
C ARG A 79 14.65 -3.09 10.74
N TRP A 80 13.54 -2.75 10.09
CA TRP A 80 13.24 -3.24 8.75
C TRP A 80 14.32 -2.83 7.75
N TYR A 81 14.68 -1.56 7.69
CA TYR A 81 15.67 -1.04 6.75
C TYR A 81 17.04 -1.71 6.90
N LEU A 82 17.40 -2.09 8.13
CA LEU A 82 18.67 -2.76 8.45
C LEU A 82 18.55 -4.29 8.54
N SER A 83 17.43 -4.90 8.17
CA SER A 83 17.18 -6.34 8.34
C SER A 83 18.16 -7.22 7.54
N GLU A 84 18.69 -6.71 6.42
CA GLU A 84 19.70 -7.37 5.58
C GLU A 84 21.13 -6.88 5.84
N GLY A 85 21.32 -6.02 6.84
CA GLY A 85 22.60 -5.37 7.17
C GLY A 85 22.76 -3.99 6.56
N LEU A 86 23.58 -3.15 7.20
CA LEU A 86 23.86 -1.78 6.74
C LEU A 86 24.62 -1.76 5.41
N ASP A 87 25.49 -2.73 5.19
CA ASP A 87 26.31 -2.84 3.97
C ASP A 87 25.49 -3.13 2.71
N MET A 88 24.27 -3.66 2.90
CA MET A 88 23.31 -3.86 1.82
C MET A 88 22.56 -2.56 1.43
N ARG A 89 22.73 -1.49 2.21
CA ARG A 89 22.04 -0.20 1.97
C ARG A 89 23.01 0.77 1.29
N PRO A 90 22.59 1.42 0.16
CA PRO A 90 23.40 2.45 -0.48
C PRO A 90 23.73 3.60 0.49
N ASP A 91 24.82 4.30 0.27
CA ASP A 91 25.14 5.49 1.05
C ASP A 91 24.18 6.66 0.74
N LEU A 92 24.23 7.72 1.57
CA LEU A 92 23.32 8.86 1.42
C LEU A 92 23.52 9.60 0.10
N ALA A 93 24.76 9.72 -0.38
CA ALA A 93 25.04 10.41 -1.64
C ALA A 93 24.44 9.67 -2.84
N SER A 94 24.57 8.33 -2.87
CA SER A 94 23.96 7.46 -3.88
C SER A 94 22.42 7.49 -3.81
N CYS A 95 21.86 7.45 -2.59
CA CYS A 95 20.40 7.55 -2.39
C CYS A 95 19.86 8.89 -2.90
N ARG A 96 20.51 10.01 -2.53
CA ARG A 96 20.13 11.35 -2.97
C ARG A 96 20.26 11.51 -4.49
N ALA A 97 21.37 11.07 -5.07
CA ALA A 97 21.59 11.14 -6.51
C ALA A 97 20.52 10.38 -7.31
N ALA A 98 20.10 9.19 -6.81
CA ALA A 98 19.01 8.45 -7.43
C ALA A 98 17.68 9.23 -7.39
N LEU A 99 17.35 9.86 -6.24
CA LEU A 99 16.13 10.66 -6.11
C LEU A 99 16.19 11.89 -7.04
N GLU A 100 17.30 12.63 -7.06
CA GLU A 100 17.52 13.78 -7.93
C GLU A 100 17.44 13.42 -9.42
N GLN A 101 17.97 12.26 -9.81
CA GLN A 101 17.96 11.81 -11.20
C GLN A 101 16.57 11.36 -11.66
N HIS A 102 15.81 10.67 -10.83
CA HIS A 102 14.59 9.97 -11.25
C HIS A 102 13.28 10.62 -10.80
N MET A 103 13.28 11.33 -9.68
CA MET A 103 12.12 11.98 -9.07
C MET A 103 12.45 13.38 -8.51
N PRO A 104 13.05 14.29 -9.34
CA PRO A 104 13.54 15.59 -8.88
C PRO A 104 12.44 16.44 -8.21
N GLU A 105 11.19 16.28 -8.61
CA GLU A 105 10.06 17.03 -8.05
C GLU A 105 9.80 16.68 -6.56
N LEU A 106 10.23 15.51 -6.11
CA LEU A 106 10.10 15.07 -4.72
C LEU A 106 11.28 15.50 -3.83
N VAL A 107 12.39 15.97 -4.39
CA VAL A 107 13.59 16.37 -3.63
C VAL A 107 13.26 17.42 -2.55
N PRO A 108 12.53 18.51 -2.84
CA PRO A 108 12.20 19.49 -1.79
C PRO A 108 11.37 18.91 -0.64
N THR A 109 10.47 17.97 -0.96
CA THR A 109 9.70 17.27 0.07
C THR A 109 10.59 16.37 0.90
N TRP A 110 11.47 15.60 0.27
CA TRP A 110 12.44 14.73 0.97
C TRP A 110 13.37 15.54 1.88
N GLU A 111 13.92 16.69 1.42
CA GLU A 111 14.76 17.57 2.25
C GLU A 111 14.01 18.09 3.48
N ARG A 112 12.72 18.43 3.32
CA ARG A 112 11.87 18.81 4.43
C ARG A 112 11.64 17.67 5.43
N LEU A 113 11.41 16.45 4.93
CA LEU A 113 11.27 15.25 5.76
C LEU A 113 12.55 14.99 6.56
N VAL A 114 13.72 15.06 5.92
CA VAL A 114 15.02 14.91 6.57
C VAL A 114 15.21 15.93 7.68
N ALA A 115 14.90 17.21 7.45
CA ALA A 115 14.96 18.25 8.47
C ALA A 115 14.06 17.94 9.68
N LEU A 116 12.88 17.37 9.46
CA LEU A 116 11.95 16.97 10.53
C LEU A 116 12.44 15.75 11.34
N THR A 117 13.35 14.94 10.81
CA THR A 117 13.98 13.84 11.55
C THR A 117 15.17 14.30 12.45
N GLY A 118 15.47 15.59 12.50
CA GLY A 118 16.68 16.10 13.15
C GLY A 118 17.96 15.78 12.37
N GLU A 119 17.85 15.67 11.06
CA GLU A 119 18.95 15.37 10.13
C GLU A 119 19.61 14.00 10.38
N ASP A 120 18.83 13.02 10.86
CA ASP A 120 19.28 11.62 10.98
C ASP A 120 19.66 11.07 9.61
N GLN A 121 20.94 10.78 9.41
CA GLN A 121 21.47 10.33 8.12
C GLN A 121 20.95 8.96 7.70
N LEU A 122 20.64 8.06 8.63
CA LEU A 122 20.06 6.77 8.32
C LEU A 122 18.59 6.92 7.90
N ALA A 123 17.85 7.79 8.60
CA ALA A 123 16.49 8.14 8.21
C ALA A 123 16.49 8.82 6.83
N ALA A 124 17.41 9.74 6.56
CA ALA A 124 17.56 10.39 5.27
C ALA A 124 17.76 9.37 4.13
N ARG A 125 18.58 8.33 4.32
CA ARG A 125 18.79 7.24 3.37
C ARG A 125 17.48 6.45 3.17
N MET A 126 16.85 6.01 4.25
CA MET A 126 15.61 5.25 4.22
C MET A 126 14.48 6.04 3.53
N LEU A 127 14.35 7.33 3.81
CA LEU A 127 13.32 8.18 3.23
C LEU A 127 13.45 8.41 1.71
N THR A 128 14.60 8.13 1.08
CA THR A 128 14.66 8.07 -0.38
C THR A 128 13.94 6.85 -0.96
N LEU A 129 13.70 5.82 -0.15
CA LEU A 129 13.15 4.52 -0.54
C LEU A 129 13.89 3.89 -1.73
N TRP A 130 15.18 4.22 -1.88
CA TRP A 130 16.10 3.64 -2.85
C TRP A 130 16.74 2.36 -2.29
N ASN A 131 16.61 1.26 -3.02
CA ASN A 131 17.06 -0.07 -2.62
C ASN A 131 16.63 -0.47 -1.20
N PRO A 132 15.34 -0.43 -0.86
CA PRO A 132 14.87 -0.91 0.42
C PRO A 132 14.91 -2.43 0.50
N PRO A 133 14.76 -3.03 1.69
CA PRO A 133 14.46 -4.46 1.82
C PRO A 133 13.19 -4.84 1.06
N GLY A 134 13.10 -6.13 0.69
CA GLY A 134 11.96 -6.64 -0.06
C GLY A 134 10.62 -6.49 0.67
N PHE A 135 9.55 -6.25 -0.10
CA PHE A 135 8.18 -6.05 0.38
C PHE A 135 7.20 -6.69 -0.60
N ALA A 136 6.51 -7.73 -0.17
CA ALA A 136 5.64 -8.54 -1.03
C ALA A 136 4.26 -8.79 -0.40
N PRO A 137 3.32 -7.82 -0.43
CA PRO A 137 1.94 -8.02 -0.01
C PRO A 137 1.17 -8.87 -1.02
N ALA A 138 0.06 -9.48 -0.61
CA ALA A 138 -0.93 -9.95 -1.57
C ALA A 138 -2.03 -8.91 -1.76
N CYS A 139 -2.61 -8.90 -2.94
CA CYS A 139 -3.65 -7.93 -3.27
C CYS A 139 -4.53 -8.47 -4.40
N ALA A 140 -5.70 -7.87 -4.55
CA ALA A 140 -6.55 -7.99 -5.73
C ALA A 140 -7.09 -6.61 -6.08
N GLN A 141 -7.09 -6.24 -7.34
CA GLN A 141 -7.57 -4.93 -7.79
C GLN A 141 -8.30 -5.01 -9.13
N LEU A 142 -9.28 -4.12 -9.30
CA LEU A 142 -10.13 -4.05 -10.48
C LEU A 142 -10.52 -2.60 -10.74
N VAL A 143 -10.49 -2.18 -12.01
CA VAL A 143 -11.19 -0.98 -12.48
C VAL A 143 -12.48 -1.39 -13.16
N LEU A 144 -13.59 -0.81 -12.71
CA LEU A 144 -14.88 -0.90 -13.39
C LEU A 144 -15.13 0.39 -14.17
N GLU A 145 -15.39 0.20 -15.45
CA GLU A 145 -15.85 1.24 -16.37
C GLU A 145 -17.38 1.33 -16.28
N GLY A 146 -17.92 2.53 -16.46
CA GLY A 146 -19.38 2.72 -16.43
C GLY A 146 -19.74 4.17 -16.12
N PRO A 147 -21.03 4.43 -15.81
CA PRO A 147 -21.50 5.77 -15.46
C PRO A 147 -20.79 6.34 -14.22
N GLU A 148 -20.33 5.47 -13.35
CA GLU A 148 -19.55 5.79 -12.17
C GLU A 148 -18.28 4.91 -12.17
N ARG A 149 -17.15 5.51 -12.52
CA ARG A 149 -15.87 4.78 -12.55
C ARG A 149 -15.39 4.47 -11.15
N LEU A 150 -14.87 3.26 -11.00
CA LEU A 150 -14.39 2.73 -9.73
C LEU A 150 -13.07 2.01 -9.92
N LEU A 151 -12.02 2.41 -9.17
CA LEU A 151 -10.92 1.51 -8.87
C LEU A 151 -11.15 0.94 -7.48
N ILE A 152 -11.23 -0.39 -7.38
CA ILE A 152 -11.41 -1.11 -6.12
C ILE A 152 -10.27 -2.09 -5.89
N ARG A 153 -9.80 -2.18 -4.63
CA ARG A 153 -8.74 -3.11 -4.26
C ARG A 153 -8.91 -3.69 -2.86
N ASN A 154 -8.41 -4.92 -2.67
CA ASN A 154 -8.08 -5.49 -1.37
C ASN A 154 -6.57 -5.42 -1.14
N TYR A 155 -6.17 -5.00 0.04
CA TYR A 155 -4.80 -5.03 0.51
C TYR A 155 -4.67 -6.13 1.55
N ASP A 156 -3.95 -7.21 1.20
CA ASP A 156 -3.75 -8.36 2.07
C ASP A 156 -2.32 -8.34 2.60
N TYR A 157 -2.17 -8.20 3.91
CA TYR A 157 -0.87 -8.17 4.56
C TYR A 157 -0.97 -8.53 6.05
N SER A 158 0.16 -8.43 6.77
CA SER A 158 0.17 -8.56 8.22
C SER A 158 -0.43 -7.31 8.88
N PRO A 159 -1.40 -7.45 9.81
CA PRO A 159 -1.89 -6.34 10.60
C PRO A 159 -0.79 -5.61 11.38
N ASP A 160 0.24 -6.36 11.82
CA ASP A 160 1.36 -5.84 12.63
C ASP A 160 2.37 -5.02 11.82
N LEU A 161 2.28 -5.04 10.47
CA LEU A 161 3.16 -4.32 9.55
C LEU A 161 2.42 -3.23 8.76
N PHE A 162 1.19 -2.90 9.15
CA PHE A 162 0.38 -1.91 8.49
C PHE A 162 0.50 -0.54 9.18
N GLU A 163 0.89 0.49 8.45
CA GLU A 163 1.08 1.85 8.99
C GLU A 163 -0.21 2.51 9.47
N GLN A 164 -1.37 2.05 9.00
CA GLN A 164 -2.72 2.47 9.43
C GLN A 164 -3.03 3.96 9.17
N VAL A 165 -2.37 4.58 8.20
CA VAL A 165 -2.55 6.01 7.89
C VAL A 165 -3.18 6.19 6.51
N VAL A 166 -4.14 7.12 6.42
CA VAL A 166 -4.69 7.65 5.17
C VAL A 166 -4.30 9.12 5.07
N TYR A 167 -3.45 9.44 4.11
CA TYR A 167 -2.97 10.80 3.89
C TYR A 167 -3.88 11.58 2.95
N SER A 168 -4.08 12.88 3.28
CA SER A 168 -4.48 13.91 2.34
C SER A 168 -3.41 15.00 2.32
N SER A 169 -2.69 15.17 1.21
CA SER A 169 -1.47 15.98 1.08
C SER A 169 -1.46 16.85 -0.18
N LEU A 170 -0.52 17.80 -0.25
CA LEU A 170 -0.28 18.71 -1.37
C LEU A 170 1.23 18.96 -1.48
N PHE A 171 2.03 17.92 -1.81
CA PHE A 171 3.48 18.02 -1.75
C PHE A 171 4.09 18.75 -2.94
N THR A 172 3.55 18.53 -4.15
CA THR A 172 4.08 19.08 -5.40
C THR A 172 3.08 19.97 -6.16
N GLY A 173 1.96 20.34 -5.50
CA GLY A 173 0.93 21.20 -6.10
C GLY A 173 -0.36 20.47 -6.50
N ARG A 174 -0.36 19.11 -6.53
CA ARG A 174 -1.58 18.30 -6.65
C ARG A 174 -2.06 17.85 -5.27
N ARG A 175 -3.38 17.88 -5.06
CA ARG A 175 -3.96 17.24 -3.89
C ARG A 175 -3.98 15.74 -4.11
N VAL A 176 -3.40 15.00 -3.18
CA VAL A 176 -3.34 13.53 -3.20
C VAL A 176 -4.01 12.99 -1.97
N ILE A 177 -4.83 11.95 -2.11
CA ILE A 177 -5.38 11.15 -1.01
C ILE A 177 -5.11 9.68 -1.25
N GLY A 178 -4.61 8.96 -0.23
CA GLY A 178 -4.29 7.54 -0.35
C GLY A 178 -3.84 6.91 0.95
N THR A 179 -3.73 5.59 0.94
CA THR A 179 -3.25 4.79 2.08
C THR A 179 -1.74 4.87 2.17
N GLY A 180 -1.23 5.32 3.33
CA GLY A 180 0.20 5.52 3.60
C GLY A 180 0.97 4.22 3.79
N ASP A 181 2.25 4.28 3.43
CA ASP A 181 3.25 3.26 3.68
C ASP A 181 4.66 3.85 3.60
N CYS A 182 5.58 3.30 4.37
CA CYS A 182 6.98 3.79 4.42
C CYS A 182 7.07 5.29 4.75
N LEU A 183 6.23 5.78 5.67
CA LEU A 183 6.18 7.14 6.21
C LEU A 183 5.63 8.22 5.25
N TRP A 184 5.84 8.14 3.96
CA TRP A 184 5.37 9.13 2.99
C TRP A 184 5.06 8.55 1.59
N GLY A 185 5.33 7.27 1.38
CA GLY A 185 4.85 6.53 0.22
C GLY A 185 3.36 6.23 0.30
N LEU A 186 2.80 5.62 -0.74
CA LEU A 186 1.40 5.23 -0.81
C LEU A 186 1.24 3.80 -1.34
N LEU A 187 0.31 3.05 -0.76
CA LEU A 187 -0.11 1.72 -1.24
C LEU A 187 -1.09 1.84 -2.42
N ASP A 188 -1.91 2.85 -2.38
CA ASP A 188 -2.93 3.23 -3.36
C ASP A 188 -3.33 4.68 -3.14
N GLY A 189 -3.95 5.30 -4.13
CA GLY A 189 -4.42 6.67 -3.98
C GLY A 189 -5.03 7.24 -5.24
N MET A 190 -5.52 8.47 -5.13
CA MET A 190 -5.94 9.31 -6.24
C MET A 190 -5.48 10.75 -6.05
N ASN A 191 -5.35 11.47 -7.16
CA ASN A 191 -5.13 12.91 -7.16
C ASN A 191 -6.38 13.69 -7.62
N ASP A 192 -6.34 15.00 -7.49
CA ASP A 192 -7.48 15.86 -7.83
C ASP A 192 -7.65 16.10 -9.35
N ASP A 193 -6.71 15.66 -10.19
CA ASP A 193 -6.92 15.52 -11.64
C ASP A 193 -7.77 14.29 -11.98
N GLY A 194 -7.97 13.37 -11.03
CA GLY A 194 -8.75 12.15 -11.17
C GLY A 194 -7.94 10.95 -11.64
N LEU A 195 -6.61 11.02 -11.55
CA LEU A 195 -5.74 9.84 -11.70
C LEU A 195 -5.86 8.99 -10.45
N VAL A 196 -6.08 7.70 -10.61
CA VAL A 196 -6.10 6.69 -9.53
C VAL A 196 -5.03 5.66 -9.81
N VAL A 197 -4.23 5.33 -8.79
CA VAL A 197 -3.12 4.35 -8.88
C VAL A 197 -3.22 3.36 -7.73
N SER A 198 -2.99 2.09 -8.05
CA SER A 198 -2.89 1.01 -7.07
C SER A 198 -1.92 -0.05 -7.56
N PHE A 199 -1.29 -0.80 -6.66
CA PHE A 199 -0.39 -1.86 -7.06
C PHE A 199 -0.71 -3.21 -6.39
N THR A 200 -0.22 -4.29 -7.01
CA THR A 200 -0.11 -5.63 -6.40
C THR A 200 1.31 -6.16 -6.58
N PHE A 201 1.77 -7.02 -5.69
CA PHE A 201 3.01 -7.77 -5.91
C PHE A 201 2.89 -8.58 -7.20
N GLY A 202 3.92 -8.53 -8.04
CA GLY A 202 3.92 -9.13 -9.40
C GLY A 202 4.23 -10.62 -9.45
N GLY A 203 4.42 -11.29 -8.30
CA GLY A 203 4.66 -12.73 -8.21
C GLY A 203 6.09 -13.17 -8.45
N ARG A 204 6.95 -12.33 -9.05
CA ARG A 204 8.36 -12.65 -9.32
C ARG A 204 9.21 -12.36 -8.08
N PRO A 205 9.99 -13.34 -7.57
CA PRO A 205 10.92 -13.10 -6.46
C PRO A 205 12.14 -12.30 -6.90
N GLY A 206 12.87 -11.81 -5.93
CA GLY A 206 14.10 -11.05 -6.14
C GLY A 206 13.90 -9.56 -6.10
N ALA A 207 14.96 -8.87 -5.72
CA ALA A 207 15.07 -7.43 -5.68
C ALA A 207 16.27 -6.98 -6.53
N GLY A 208 16.22 -5.74 -6.98
CA GLY A 208 17.29 -5.09 -7.73
C GLY A 208 17.35 -3.60 -7.45
N PRO A 209 18.30 -2.89 -8.08
CA PRO A 209 18.41 -1.45 -7.91
C PRO A 209 17.13 -0.72 -8.35
N GLY A 210 16.51 0.01 -7.42
CA GLY A 210 15.29 0.74 -7.72
C GLY A 210 14.59 1.29 -6.49
N PHE A 211 13.51 2.02 -6.71
CA PHE A 211 12.67 2.59 -5.65
C PHE A 211 11.64 1.58 -5.13
N ALA A 212 11.27 1.72 -3.85
CA ALA A 212 10.07 1.06 -3.34
C ALA A 212 8.84 1.48 -4.14
N ILE A 213 7.94 0.53 -4.36
CA ILE A 213 6.72 0.78 -5.14
C ILE A 213 5.83 1.83 -4.47
N SER A 214 5.84 1.95 -3.15
CA SER A 214 5.06 2.95 -2.42
C SER A 214 5.49 4.38 -2.77
N LEU A 215 6.79 4.64 -2.99
CA LEU A 215 7.25 5.94 -3.48
C LEU A 215 6.90 6.14 -4.95
N VAL A 216 6.96 5.09 -5.78
CA VAL A 216 6.53 5.16 -7.18
C VAL A 216 5.06 5.55 -7.28
N VAL A 217 4.17 4.92 -6.51
CA VAL A 217 2.74 5.30 -6.46
C VAL A 217 2.56 6.76 -6.04
N ARG A 218 3.27 7.17 -4.98
CA ARG A 218 3.28 8.59 -4.55
C ARG A 218 3.69 9.49 -5.70
N TYR A 219 4.81 9.22 -6.34
CA TYR A 219 5.35 10.06 -7.42
C TYR A 219 4.38 10.17 -8.59
N LEU A 220 3.80 9.05 -9.05
CA LEU A 220 2.78 9.08 -10.11
C LEU A 220 1.62 10.02 -9.77
N LEU A 221 1.11 9.95 -8.54
CA LEU A 221 -0.01 10.79 -8.11
C LEU A 221 0.37 12.27 -7.96
N GLU A 222 1.64 12.57 -7.65
CA GLU A 222 2.13 13.94 -7.50
C GLU A 222 2.40 14.62 -8.86
N VAL A 223 2.85 13.87 -9.90
CA VAL A 223 3.35 14.48 -11.14
C VAL A 223 2.50 14.17 -12.38
N CYS A 224 1.66 13.13 -12.36
CA CYS A 224 0.86 12.71 -13.50
C CYS A 224 -0.61 13.14 -13.37
N ALA A 225 -1.24 13.56 -14.47
CA ALA A 225 -2.67 13.82 -14.56
C ALA A 225 -3.41 12.69 -15.28
N THR A 226 -2.74 11.95 -16.16
CA THR A 226 -3.33 10.98 -17.07
C THR A 226 -2.60 9.65 -17.04
N VAL A 227 -3.28 8.59 -17.52
CA VAL A 227 -2.67 7.28 -17.77
C VAL A 227 -1.48 7.39 -18.71
N ARG A 228 -1.53 8.28 -19.70
CA ARG A 228 -0.41 8.51 -20.64
C ARG A 228 0.82 9.02 -19.90
N ASP A 229 0.67 10.05 -19.06
CA ASP A 229 1.78 10.60 -18.29
C ASP A 229 2.40 9.52 -17.39
N ALA A 230 1.55 8.74 -16.72
CA ALA A 230 1.98 7.65 -15.84
C ALA A 230 2.75 6.55 -16.61
N ARG A 231 2.35 6.21 -17.83
CA ARG A 231 3.11 5.28 -18.70
C ARG A 231 4.51 5.82 -19.03
N GLU A 232 4.62 7.09 -19.40
CA GLU A 232 5.91 7.74 -19.70
C GLU A 232 6.83 7.71 -18.46
N VAL A 233 6.28 7.94 -17.28
CA VAL A 233 7.03 7.86 -16.02
C VAL A 233 7.47 6.42 -15.73
N LEU A 234 6.58 5.43 -15.79
CA LEU A 234 6.91 4.04 -15.48
C LEU A 234 7.94 3.43 -16.45
N GLN A 235 8.02 3.90 -17.68
CA GLN A 235 9.03 3.45 -18.66
C GLN A 235 10.47 3.81 -18.25
N ARG A 236 10.66 4.85 -17.44
CA ARG A 236 11.97 5.36 -17.04
C ARG A 236 12.34 5.12 -15.58
N LEU A 237 11.36 4.78 -14.74
CA LEU A 237 11.61 4.61 -13.30
C LEU A 237 12.13 3.22 -12.97
N PRO A 238 13.29 3.09 -12.31
CA PRO A 238 13.73 1.83 -11.74
C PRO A 238 12.91 1.49 -10.50
N VAL A 239 12.45 0.25 -10.41
CA VAL A 239 11.71 -0.29 -9.26
C VAL A 239 12.49 -1.40 -8.59
N SER A 240 12.39 -1.52 -7.26
CA SER A 240 13.21 -2.48 -6.52
C SER A 240 12.74 -3.93 -6.59
N MET A 241 11.48 -4.17 -6.94
CA MET A 241 10.88 -5.51 -7.07
C MET A 241 9.84 -5.54 -8.20
N ALA A 242 9.31 -6.73 -8.49
CA ALA A 242 8.26 -6.90 -9.49
C ALA A 242 6.87 -6.58 -8.95
N TYR A 243 6.14 -5.69 -9.63
CA TYR A 243 4.78 -5.28 -9.28
C TYR A 243 3.89 -5.13 -10.51
N ASN A 244 2.58 -5.33 -10.33
CA ASN A 244 1.56 -4.85 -11.26
C ASN A 244 1.02 -3.52 -10.74
N VAL A 245 1.04 -2.49 -11.56
CA VAL A 245 0.50 -1.15 -11.24
C VAL A 245 -0.71 -0.91 -12.12
N THR A 246 -1.90 -0.84 -11.52
CA THR A 246 -3.14 -0.52 -12.24
C THR A 246 -3.45 0.97 -12.07
N ILE A 247 -3.69 1.63 -13.20
CA ILE A 247 -3.88 3.07 -13.29
C ILE A 247 -5.15 3.34 -14.10
N SER A 248 -5.94 4.28 -13.64
CA SER A 248 -7.11 4.80 -14.38
C SER A 248 -7.19 6.31 -14.24
N ASP A 249 -7.68 7.00 -15.24
CA ASP A 249 -7.87 8.44 -15.20
C ASP A 249 -9.31 8.87 -15.55
N ARG A 250 -9.58 10.15 -15.39
CA ARG A 250 -10.90 10.74 -15.62
C ARG A 250 -11.38 10.64 -17.08
N SER A 251 -10.48 10.45 -18.05
CA SER A 251 -10.84 10.29 -19.45
C SER A 251 -11.44 8.91 -19.78
N GLY A 252 -11.24 7.93 -18.90
CA GLY A 252 -11.61 6.55 -19.12
C GLY A 252 -10.46 5.65 -19.49
N ALA A 253 -9.30 6.20 -19.71
CA ALA A 253 -8.12 5.38 -19.96
C ALA A 253 -7.80 4.52 -18.74
N THR A 254 -7.45 3.26 -18.98
CA THR A 254 -7.04 2.31 -17.94
C THR A 254 -5.91 1.45 -18.48
N VAL A 255 -4.92 1.17 -17.64
CA VAL A 255 -3.81 0.28 -17.95
C VAL A 255 -3.36 -0.45 -16.70
N THR A 256 -2.91 -1.70 -16.86
CA THR A 256 -2.09 -2.38 -15.86
C THR A 256 -0.67 -2.51 -16.40
N SER A 257 0.31 -1.96 -15.69
CA SER A 257 1.73 -2.09 -16.02
C SER A 257 2.36 -3.17 -15.15
N PHE A 258 3.15 -4.06 -15.75
CA PHE A 258 4.10 -4.89 -15.01
C PHE A 258 5.45 -4.18 -15.03
N VAL A 259 5.99 -3.93 -13.85
CA VAL A 259 7.29 -3.29 -13.63
C VAL A 259 8.18 -4.23 -12.81
N ALA A 260 9.45 -4.33 -13.16
CA ALA A 260 10.42 -5.16 -12.46
C ALA A 260 11.83 -4.58 -12.62
N PRO A 261 12.78 -4.88 -11.71
CA PRO A 261 14.14 -4.32 -11.77
C PRO A 261 14.97 -4.85 -12.94
N ASP A 262 14.60 -6.00 -13.50
CA ASP A 262 15.34 -6.76 -14.50
C ASP A 262 14.72 -6.71 -15.91
N SER A 263 13.65 -5.96 -16.10
CA SER A 263 12.98 -5.83 -17.40
C SER A 263 12.33 -4.45 -17.58
N PRO A 264 12.20 -3.97 -18.83
CA PRO A 264 11.40 -2.78 -19.11
C PRO A 264 9.96 -2.92 -18.62
N ALA A 265 9.31 -1.79 -18.32
CA ALA A 265 7.89 -1.77 -17.99
C ALA A 265 7.06 -2.30 -19.16
N GLU A 266 6.17 -3.24 -18.88
CA GLU A 266 5.20 -3.74 -19.85
C GLU A 266 3.80 -3.20 -19.53
N PHE A 267 2.99 -3.00 -20.56
CA PHE A 267 1.67 -2.39 -20.41
C PHE A 267 0.61 -3.29 -21.04
N PHE A 268 -0.40 -3.60 -20.25
CA PHE A 268 -1.53 -4.43 -20.64
C PHE A 268 -2.82 -3.61 -20.56
N ASP A 269 -3.64 -3.68 -21.60
CA ASP A 269 -4.97 -3.05 -21.63
C ASP A 269 -5.96 -3.87 -20.78
N THR A 270 -5.53 -4.22 -19.57
CA THR A 270 -6.31 -4.93 -18.56
C THR A 270 -6.63 -4.02 -17.40
N ALA A 271 -7.84 -4.13 -16.90
CA ALA A 271 -8.36 -3.32 -15.81
C ALA A 271 -8.28 -4.03 -14.46
N LEU A 272 -7.45 -5.06 -14.34
CA LEU A 272 -7.36 -5.87 -13.12
C LEU A 272 -5.98 -6.50 -12.93
N ALA A 273 -5.63 -6.79 -11.68
CA ALA A 273 -4.43 -7.55 -11.34
C ALA A 273 -4.62 -8.29 -10.00
N THR A 274 -3.87 -9.39 -9.89
CA THR A 274 -3.60 -10.11 -8.65
C THR A 274 -2.10 -10.26 -8.46
N ASN A 275 -1.59 -11.36 -7.93
CA ASN A 275 -0.18 -11.50 -7.58
C ASN A 275 0.61 -12.37 -8.58
N HIS A 276 0.42 -12.13 -9.86
CA HIS A 276 1.25 -12.66 -10.93
C HIS A 276 1.16 -11.76 -12.16
N ARG A 277 2.13 -11.89 -13.06
CA ARG A 277 2.15 -11.18 -14.33
C ARG A 277 1.22 -11.85 -15.34
N GLY A 278 0.40 -11.06 -16.01
CA GLY A 278 -0.46 -11.51 -17.13
C GLY A 278 -1.50 -12.56 -16.72
N LEU A 279 -1.72 -13.55 -17.57
CA LEU A 279 -2.74 -14.59 -17.38
C LEU A 279 -2.17 -15.91 -16.83
N VAL A 280 -0.89 -16.17 -17.04
CA VAL A 280 -0.21 -17.40 -16.64
C VAL A 280 0.94 -17.04 -15.69
N PRO A 281 0.91 -17.53 -14.45
CA PRO A 281 1.97 -17.24 -13.48
C PRO A 281 3.34 -17.77 -13.92
N GLU A 282 4.37 -16.92 -13.81
CA GLU A 282 5.79 -17.33 -13.98
C GLU A 282 6.25 -18.27 -12.85
N HIS A 283 5.65 -18.11 -11.65
CA HIS A 283 5.93 -18.86 -10.42
C HIS A 283 4.64 -19.50 -9.89
N PRO A 284 4.26 -20.69 -10.42
CA PRO A 284 2.98 -21.34 -10.06
C PRO A 284 2.81 -21.61 -8.58
N GLU A 285 3.89 -22.01 -7.88
CA GLU A 285 3.88 -22.31 -6.44
C GLU A 285 3.52 -21.07 -5.59
N ARG A 286 4.00 -19.89 -6.00
CA ARG A 286 3.65 -18.61 -5.32
C ARG A 286 2.23 -18.19 -5.65
N ALA A 287 1.84 -18.34 -6.90
CA ALA A 287 0.49 -18.03 -7.32
C ALA A 287 -0.54 -18.91 -6.60
N GLU A 288 -0.23 -20.18 -6.37
CA GLU A 288 -1.05 -21.09 -5.59
C GLU A 288 -1.12 -20.67 -4.10
N ALA A 289 0.05 -20.43 -3.47
CA ALA A 289 0.13 -19.98 -2.06
C ALA A 289 -0.70 -18.72 -1.79
N LEU A 290 -0.77 -17.81 -2.76
CA LEU A 290 -1.54 -16.56 -2.68
C LEU A 290 -2.95 -16.69 -3.29
N ASN A 291 -3.35 -17.86 -3.77
CA ASN A 291 -4.59 -18.07 -4.55
C ASN A 291 -4.75 -17.01 -5.67
N SER A 292 -3.65 -16.66 -6.33
CA SER A 292 -3.59 -15.53 -7.26
C SER A 292 -4.46 -15.77 -8.49
N VAL A 293 -4.40 -16.98 -9.07
CA VAL A 293 -5.21 -17.37 -10.25
C VAL A 293 -6.71 -17.41 -9.90
N GLY A 294 -7.08 -18.07 -8.79
CA GLY A 294 -8.49 -18.15 -8.38
C GLY A 294 -9.11 -16.79 -8.09
N ARG A 295 -8.32 -15.83 -7.53
CA ARG A 295 -8.76 -14.45 -7.36
C ARG A 295 -8.86 -13.71 -8.69
N GLN A 296 -7.95 -13.91 -9.64
CA GLN A 296 -8.01 -13.33 -10.97
C GLN A 296 -9.28 -13.80 -11.72
N ASP A 297 -9.59 -15.09 -11.67
CA ASP A 297 -10.83 -15.64 -12.24
C ASP A 297 -12.08 -15.02 -11.62
N ALA A 298 -12.08 -14.78 -10.33
CA ALA A 298 -13.17 -14.09 -9.65
C ALA A 298 -13.32 -12.63 -10.14
N LEU A 299 -12.22 -11.90 -10.33
CA LEU A 299 -12.22 -10.54 -10.88
C LEU A 299 -12.72 -10.51 -12.33
N LEU A 300 -12.31 -11.47 -13.16
CA LEU A 300 -12.79 -11.59 -14.54
C LEU A 300 -14.30 -11.82 -14.59
N ARG A 301 -14.84 -12.74 -13.78
CA ARG A 301 -16.29 -12.97 -13.68
C ARG A 301 -17.03 -11.74 -13.16
N LEU A 302 -16.46 -11.06 -12.15
CA LEU A 302 -17.06 -9.84 -11.62
C LEU A 302 -17.14 -8.75 -12.69
N ARG A 303 -16.05 -8.51 -13.44
CA ARG A 303 -16.03 -7.54 -14.54
C ARG A 303 -17.07 -7.86 -15.61
N GLN A 304 -17.21 -9.14 -15.99
CA GLN A 304 -18.21 -9.59 -16.98
C GLN A 304 -19.65 -9.39 -16.50
N SER A 305 -19.92 -9.45 -15.21
CA SER A 305 -21.26 -9.22 -14.65
C SER A 305 -21.65 -7.75 -14.59
N THR A 306 -20.75 -6.82 -14.94
CA THR A 306 -20.97 -5.36 -14.96
C THR A 306 -21.72 -4.85 -13.71
N PRO A 307 -21.17 -5.10 -12.50
CA PRO A 307 -21.85 -4.72 -11.26
C PRO A 307 -21.89 -3.21 -11.09
N ASP A 308 -22.85 -2.71 -10.33
CA ASP A 308 -22.77 -1.37 -9.75
C ASP A 308 -21.67 -1.29 -8.68
N VAL A 309 -21.35 -0.09 -8.21
CA VAL A 309 -20.33 0.14 -7.17
C VAL A 309 -20.59 -0.71 -5.92
N GLY A 310 -21.85 -0.77 -5.46
CA GLY A 310 -22.23 -1.56 -4.29
C GLY A 310 -22.04 -3.06 -4.51
N GLY A 311 -22.36 -3.55 -5.71
CA GLY A 311 -22.14 -4.96 -6.12
C GLY A 311 -20.67 -5.32 -6.12
N ALA A 312 -19.80 -4.43 -6.64
CA ALA A 312 -18.36 -4.62 -6.62
C ALA A 312 -17.81 -4.66 -5.18
N ILE A 313 -18.21 -3.71 -4.32
CA ILE A 313 -17.81 -3.69 -2.92
C ILE A 313 -18.23 -4.99 -2.22
N ARG A 314 -19.47 -5.44 -2.39
CA ARG A 314 -19.93 -6.71 -1.78
C ARG A 314 -19.14 -7.92 -2.28
N ALA A 315 -18.69 -7.93 -3.53
CA ALA A 315 -17.86 -9.01 -4.07
C ALA A 315 -16.44 -8.99 -3.46
N PHE A 316 -15.83 -7.82 -3.31
CA PHE A 316 -14.52 -7.67 -2.70
C PHE A 316 -14.50 -7.99 -1.21
N LEU A 317 -15.62 -7.90 -0.52
CA LEU A 317 -15.77 -8.28 0.90
C LEU A 317 -16.08 -9.78 1.10
N ARG A 318 -15.96 -10.61 0.07
CA ARG A 318 -16.23 -12.06 0.12
C ARG A 318 -15.08 -12.88 -0.45
N ARG A 319 -14.94 -14.12 0.00
CA ARG A 319 -14.04 -15.09 -0.65
C ARG A 319 -14.42 -15.29 -2.12
N PRO A 320 -13.46 -15.50 -3.02
CA PRO A 320 -12.02 -15.68 -2.76
C PRO A 320 -11.24 -14.36 -2.66
N LEU A 321 -11.86 -13.18 -2.87
CA LEU A 321 -11.17 -11.89 -2.87
C LEU A 321 -10.80 -11.43 -1.46
N TYR A 322 -11.67 -11.63 -0.47
CA TYR A 322 -11.44 -11.26 0.93
C TYR A 322 -10.75 -12.39 1.67
N ASN A 323 -9.58 -12.12 2.22
CA ASN A 323 -8.76 -13.06 2.98
C ASN A 323 -8.88 -12.76 4.49
N THR A 324 -9.05 -13.81 5.31
CA THR A 324 -9.19 -13.69 6.77
C THR A 324 -8.11 -14.46 7.54
N GLY A 325 -6.95 -14.72 6.95
CA GLY A 325 -5.87 -15.51 7.56
C GLY A 325 -5.02 -14.72 8.57
N TYR A 326 -5.64 -13.94 9.45
CA TYR A 326 -4.93 -13.06 10.38
C TYR A 326 -4.07 -13.79 11.40
N SER A 327 -4.44 -15.01 11.82
CA SER A 327 -3.64 -15.88 12.69
C SER A 327 -2.30 -16.28 12.05
N ARG A 328 -2.23 -16.25 10.72
CA ARG A 328 -1.02 -16.49 9.94
C ARG A 328 -0.33 -15.19 9.53
N SER A 329 -0.64 -14.09 10.22
CA SER A 329 -0.16 -12.74 9.92
C SER A 329 -0.42 -12.29 8.48
N PHE A 330 -1.54 -12.75 7.89
CA PHE A 330 -1.85 -12.48 6.49
C PHE A 330 -3.36 -12.46 6.22
N GLY A 331 -3.92 -11.28 5.95
CA GLY A 331 -5.35 -11.12 5.68
C GLY A 331 -5.67 -9.76 5.07
N THR A 332 -6.90 -9.57 4.60
CA THR A 332 -7.36 -8.30 4.03
C THR A 332 -7.49 -7.25 5.11
N LEU A 333 -6.62 -6.24 5.08
CA LEU A 333 -6.59 -5.15 6.07
C LEU A 333 -7.64 -4.09 5.76
N TYR A 334 -7.91 -3.86 4.48
CA TYR A 334 -8.99 -2.99 4.00
C TYR A 334 -9.36 -3.30 2.55
N THR A 335 -10.58 -2.94 2.19
CA THR A 335 -11.04 -2.78 0.80
C THR A 335 -11.16 -1.30 0.51
N ALA A 336 -10.39 -0.76 -0.44
CA ALA A 336 -10.48 0.63 -0.85
C ALA A 336 -11.25 0.76 -2.18
N ALA A 337 -12.21 1.67 -2.24
CA ALA A 337 -13.03 1.99 -3.40
C ALA A 337 -12.83 3.48 -3.76
N TYR A 338 -12.09 3.75 -4.84
CA TYR A 338 -11.80 5.10 -5.34
C TYR A 338 -12.80 5.50 -6.40
N LEU A 339 -13.47 6.63 -6.18
CA LEU A 339 -14.48 7.23 -7.05
C LEU A 339 -13.95 8.59 -7.56
N PRO A 340 -13.12 8.61 -8.61
CA PRO A 340 -12.37 9.80 -9.03
C PRO A 340 -13.26 10.95 -9.47
N GLU A 341 -14.41 10.70 -10.10
CA GLU A 341 -15.36 11.74 -10.50
C GLU A 341 -15.93 12.49 -9.28
N LYS A 342 -16.05 11.81 -8.14
CA LYS A 342 -16.56 12.38 -6.89
C LYS A 342 -15.46 12.92 -5.98
N GLY A 343 -14.18 12.62 -6.27
CA GLY A 343 -13.06 12.94 -5.39
C GLY A 343 -13.18 12.26 -4.02
N VAL A 344 -13.66 11.00 -4.02
CA VAL A 344 -13.96 10.22 -2.80
C VAL A 344 -13.22 8.90 -2.83
N VAL A 345 -12.70 8.50 -1.68
CA VAL A 345 -12.32 7.12 -1.39
C VAL A 345 -13.17 6.59 -0.24
N GLU A 346 -13.64 5.37 -0.37
CA GLU A 346 -14.34 4.64 0.67
C GLU A 346 -13.56 3.40 1.05
N TYR A 347 -13.25 3.27 2.34
CA TYR A 347 -12.66 2.08 2.93
C TYR A 347 -13.76 1.21 3.51
N HIS A 348 -13.75 -0.08 3.19
CA HIS A 348 -14.80 -1.01 3.58
C HIS A 348 -14.24 -2.23 4.31
N TRP A 349 -15.00 -2.68 5.28
CA TRP A 349 -14.87 -3.94 6.02
C TRP A 349 -16.26 -4.61 6.06
N PRO A 350 -16.36 -5.89 6.39
CA PRO A 350 -17.65 -6.60 6.37
C PRO A 350 -18.78 -5.94 7.16
N ASP A 351 -18.45 -5.24 8.24
CA ASP A 351 -19.41 -4.66 9.21
C ASP A 351 -19.38 -3.13 9.27
N THR A 352 -18.44 -2.47 8.58
CA THR A 352 -18.29 -1.01 8.66
C THR A 352 -17.63 -0.42 7.42
N SER A 353 -17.73 0.90 7.27
CA SER A 353 -17.04 1.65 6.23
C SER A 353 -16.53 3.00 6.74
N TRP A 354 -15.65 3.61 5.98
CA TRP A 354 -15.08 4.91 6.27
C TRP A 354 -14.85 5.70 4.98
N ARG A 355 -15.50 6.84 4.85
CA ARG A 355 -15.43 7.69 3.67
C ARG A 355 -14.48 8.86 3.88
N ARG A 356 -13.61 9.12 2.89
CA ARG A 356 -12.65 10.21 2.90
C ARG A 356 -12.68 10.99 1.58
N THR A 357 -12.32 12.25 1.65
CA THR A 357 -12.14 13.18 0.52
C THR A 357 -10.85 13.96 0.71
N PHE A 358 -10.38 14.71 -0.30
CA PHE A 358 -9.22 15.60 -0.16
C PHE A 358 -9.40 16.64 0.95
N GLY A 359 -10.63 17.03 1.26
CA GLY A 359 -10.97 18.03 2.27
C GLY A 359 -11.34 17.47 3.63
N SER A 360 -11.40 16.16 3.80
CA SER A 360 -11.78 15.56 5.09
C SER A 360 -10.85 16.01 6.20
N PRO A 361 -11.38 16.36 7.38
CA PRO A 361 -10.57 16.71 8.55
C PRO A 361 -9.80 15.47 9.04
N ASP A 362 -8.87 15.69 9.97
CA ASP A 362 -8.28 14.59 10.72
C ASP A 362 -9.37 13.82 11.46
N ASP A 363 -9.27 12.50 11.43
CA ASP A 363 -10.26 11.59 11.99
C ASP A 363 -9.65 10.22 12.24
N THR A 364 -10.32 9.38 12.99
CA THR A 364 -9.90 7.99 13.25
C THR A 364 -11.02 7.02 12.94
N LYS A 365 -10.64 5.81 12.56
CA LYS A 365 -11.57 4.72 12.33
C LYS A 365 -11.09 3.46 13.04
N ASP A 366 -11.81 3.03 14.05
CA ASP A 366 -11.60 1.74 14.70
C ASP A 366 -12.26 0.62 13.88
N VAL A 367 -11.52 -0.46 13.70
CA VAL A 367 -11.93 -1.64 12.92
C VAL A 367 -11.57 -2.90 13.70
N ILE A 368 -12.46 -3.88 13.66
CA ILE A 368 -12.21 -5.23 14.22
C ILE A 368 -12.12 -6.22 13.07
N LEU A 369 -10.92 -6.71 12.81
CA LEU A 369 -10.71 -7.81 11.87
C LEU A 369 -11.07 -9.12 12.54
N ARG A 370 -11.90 -9.94 11.88
CA ARG A 370 -12.41 -11.20 12.42
C ARG A 370 -11.92 -12.37 11.58
N GLU A 371 -11.25 -13.32 12.21
CA GLU A 371 -10.95 -14.59 11.60
C GLU A 371 -12.01 -15.60 12.03
N PRO A 372 -12.82 -16.13 11.08
CA PRO A 372 -13.76 -17.20 11.39
C PRO A 372 -13.01 -18.42 11.93
N ALA A 373 -13.60 -19.13 12.89
CA ALA A 373 -13.09 -20.42 13.31
C ALA A 373 -12.88 -21.34 12.10
N ALA A 374 -11.80 -22.11 12.09
CA ALA A 374 -11.59 -23.11 11.04
C ALA A 374 -12.76 -24.12 11.06
N ALA A 375 -13.41 -24.30 9.90
CA ALA A 375 -14.52 -25.24 9.76
C ALA A 375 -14.04 -26.69 9.86
#